data_d366bb7fefc380773122e0d3c3479379
#
_entry.id   d366bb7fefc380773122e0d3c3479379
#
_cell.length_a   1.000
_cell.length_b   1.000
_cell.length_c   1.000
_cell.angle_alpha   90.00
_cell.angle_beta   90.00
_cell.angle_gamma   90.00
#
_symmetry.space_group_name_H-M   'P 1'
#
loop_
_entity.id
_entity.type
_entity.pdbx_description
1 polymer ?
#
loop_
_entity_poly.entity_id
_entity_poly.type
_entity_poly.pdbx_seq_one_letter_code
_entity_poly.pdbx_strand_id
1 'polypeptide(L)'
;VSYPGFYVSAGMIDAHPALVAVSPQAPVGDWYFDDFLHNGAFFLAHAYRWLGGNAQERAKPTAERSPPIAYPTQDGYQLFLDAVSNDNVSKQHLKAAVPFWDEMMAHPNRDEFWQKRAILPHLKKVAPAVMVVTGWYDAEDLYGSFKTYQAIEELNPNVNNVLVVGPWHHG
;
A
#
# COMPACT_ATOMS: atom_id res chain seq x y z
N VAL A 1 -3.09 9.03 -5.24
CA VAL A 1 -2.71 7.76 -5.85
C VAL A 1 -1.96 6.94 -4.82
N SER A 2 -2.11 5.58 -4.84
CA SER A 2 -1.32 4.66 -4.01
C SER A 2 -1.54 4.89 -2.49
N TYR A 3 -0.49 4.95 -1.70
CA TYR A 3 -0.54 5.22 -0.27
C TYR A 3 -1.37 6.48 0.10
N PRO A 4 -1.24 7.64 -0.59
CA PRO A 4 -2.19 8.73 -0.42
C PRO A 4 -3.64 8.40 -0.83
N GLY A 5 -3.86 7.45 -1.74
CA GLY A 5 -5.19 6.89 -2.04
C GLY A 5 -5.79 6.17 -0.82
N PHE A 6 -4.98 5.40 -0.08
CA PHE A 6 -5.37 4.83 1.20
C PHE A 6 -5.77 5.91 2.22
N TYR A 7 -5.03 7.02 2.32
CA TYR A 7 -5.40 8.13 3.20
C TYR A 7 -6.76 8.72 2.85
N VAL A 8 -7.07 8.85 1.55
CA VAL A 8 -8.39 9.31 1.10
C VAL A 8 -9.46 8.33 1.53
N SER A 9 -9.21 7.02 1.36
CA SER A 9 -10.14 5.98 1.79
C SER A 9 -10.38 5.99 3.30
N ALA A 10 -9.34 6.20 4.09
CA ALA A 10 -9.46 6.33 5.55
C ALA A 10 -10.19 7.61 5.96
N GLY A 11 -9.89 8.72 5.29
CA GLY A 11 -10.45 10.03 5.62
C GLY A 11 -11.92 10.23 5.27
N MET A 12 -12.49 9.37 4.42
CA MET A 12 -13.92 9.46 4.09
C MET A 12 -14.84 8.71 5.07
N ILE A 13 -14.28 7.91 5.98
CA ILE A 13 -15.05 7.19 6.99
C ILE A 13 -15.53 8.16 8.07
N ASP A 14 -16.83 8.23 8.30
CA ASP A 14 -17.45 9.11 9.29
C ASP A 14 -16.97 10.58 9.17
N ALA A 15 -16.80 11.03 7.94
CA ALA A 15 -16.16 12.29 7.61
C ALA A 15 -17.01 13.50 7.99
N HIS A 16 -16.33 14.63 8.23
CA HIS A 16 -17.02 15.91 8.46
C HIS A 16 -17.92 16.26 7.26
N PRO A 17 -19.14 16.80 7.47
CA PRO A 17 -20.11 17.08 6.40
C PRO A 17 -19.63 18.04 5.30
N ALA A 18 -18.59 18.81 5.57
CA ALA A 18 -17.95 19.66 4.55
C ALA A 18 -17.18 18.87 3.48
N LEU A 19 -16.86 17.59 3.73
CA LEU A 19 -16.27 16.71 2.74
C LEU A 19 -17.39 16.11 1.88
N VAL A 20 -17.60 16.65 0.70
CA VAL A 20 -18.73 16.31 -0.18
C VAL A 20 -18.36 15.32 -1.28
N ALA A 21 -17.08 15.23 -1.64
CA ALA A 21 -16.59 14.30 -2.67
C ALA A 21 -15.13 13.93 -2.44
N VAL A 22 -14.76 12.69 -2.80
CA VAL A 22 -13.39 12.15 -2.73
C VAL A 22 -13.07 11.30 -3.96
N SER A 23 -11.79 11.21 -4.29
CA SER A 23 -11.31 10.33 -5.37
C SER A 23 -10.09 9.53 -4.93
N PRO A 24 -10.27 8.38 -4.26
CA PRO A 24 -9.17 7.45 -4.04
C PRO A 24 -8.72 6.86 -5.38
N GLN A 25 -7.46 7.06 -5.72
CA GLN A 25 -6.88 6.62 -6.98
C GLN A 25 -5.83 5.55 -6.71
N ALA A 26 -5.92 4.42 -7.39
CA ALA A 26 -5.11 3.23 -7.11
C ALA A 26 -4.87 3.06 -5.59
N PRO A 27 -5.95 3.02 -4.77
CA PRO A 27 -5.79 2.97 -3.32
C PRO A 27 -5.40 1.56 -2.87
N VAL A 28 -4.49 1.50 -1.90
CA VAL A 28 -4.28 0.28 -1.12
C VAL A 28 -5.57 -0.03 -0.35
N GLY A 29 -6.08 -1.23 -0.46
CA GLY A 29 -7.23 -1.71 0.30
C GLY A 29 -6.83 -2.69 1.40
N ASP A 30 -5.86 -3.51 1.11
CA ASP A 30 -5.27 -4.49 2.02
C ASP A 30 -3.77 -4.63 1.71
N TRP A 31 -2.93 -4.18 2.62
CA TRP A 31 -1.48 -4.15 2.45
C TRP A 31 -0.86 -5.51 2.13
N TYR A 32 -1.51 -6.60 2.56
CA TYR A 32 -1.06 -7.95 2.25
C TYR A 32 -1.26 -8.29 0.77
N PHE A 33 -2.40 -7.90 0.19
CA PHE A 33 -2.74 -8.26 -1.19
C PHE A 33 -2.28 -7.24 -2.22
N ASP A 34 -2.06 -6.00 -1.81
CA ASP A 34 -1.64 -4.92 -2.70
C ASP A 34 -0.11 -4.82 -2.74
N ASP A 35 0.49 -4.02 -1.88
CA ASP A 35 1.91 -3.65 -1.99
C ASP A 35 2.91 -4.79 -1.73
N PHE A 36 2.58 -5.78 -0.86
CA PHE A 36 3.65 -6.62 -0.33
C PHE A 36 3.56 -8.10 -0.70
N LEU A 37 2.40 -8.73 -0.57
CA LEU A 37 2.30 -10.17 -0.77
C LEU A 37 1.15 -10.51 -1.73
N HIS A 38 1.33 -10.27 -2.99
CA HIS A 38 0.33 -10.55 -4.03
C HIS A 38 -0.09 -12.04 -4.00
N ASN A 39 -1.17 -12.34 -3.29
CA ASN A 39 -1.68 -13.70 -3.08
C ASN A 39 -0.61 -14.69 -2.52
N GLY A 40 0.27 -14.21 -1.65
CA GLY A 40 1.35 -14.97 -1.03
C GLY A 40 2.69 -14.91 -1.74
N ALA A 41 2.76 -14.29 -2.93
CA ALA A 41 4.02 -14.00 -3.60
C ALA A 41 4.58 -12.66 -3.12
N PHE A 42 5.67 -12.69 -2.36
CA PHE A 42 6.29 -11.47 -1.85
C PHE A 42 6.87 -10.63 -3.00
N PHE A 43 6.44 -9.39 -3.09
CA PHE A 43 6.84 -8.44 -4.12
C PHE A 43 8.18 -7.79 -3.77
N LEU A 44 9.22 -8.62 -3.71
CA LEU A 44 10.53 -8.35 -3.12
C LEU A 44 11.20 -7.06 -3.60
N ALA A 45 11.32 -6.88 -4.91
CA ALA A 45 12.02 -5.73 -5.47
C ALA A 45 11.27 -4.41 -5.19
N HIS A 46 9.95 -4.45 -5.28
CA HIS A 46 9.08 -3.32 -4.95
C HIS A 46 9.19 -2.98 -3.46
N ALA A 47 8.98 -3.94 -2.57
CA ALA A 47 9.06 -3.76 -1.13
C ALA A 47 10.42 -3.16 -0.70
N TYR A 48 11.53 -3.70 -1.21
CA TYR A 48 12.86 -3.16 -0.91
C TYR A 48 12.98 -1.68 -1.32
N ARG A 49 12.59 -1.38 -2.55
CA ARG A 49 12.72 -0.04 -3.13
C ARG A 49 11.84 0.97 -2.44
N TRP A 50 10.56 0.61 -2.24
CA TRP A 50 9.58 1.50 -1.65
C TRP A 50 9.89 1.77 -0.18
N LEU A 51 10.13 0.74 0.61
CA LEU A 51 10.45 0.86 2.04
C LEU A 51 11.78 1.57 2.27
N GLY A 52 12.81 1.24 1.50
CA GLY A 52 14.10 1.90 1.56
C GLY A 52 14.05 3.38 1.21
N GLY A 53 13.04 3.81 0.45
CA GLY A 53 12.81 5.21 0.11
C GLY A 53 11.88 5.97 1.06
N ASN A 54 10.90 5.28 1.64
CA ASN A 54 9.78 5.94 2.30
C ASN A 54 9.56 5.55 3.77
N ALA A 55 10.04 4.39 4.21
CA ALA A 55 9.75 3.84 5.54
C ALA A 55 10.98 3.75 6.47
N GLN A 56 12.03 4.50 6.18
CA GLN A 56 13.15 4.60 7.09
C GLN A 56 12.74 5.27 8.40
N GLU A 57 13.16 4.69 9.52
CA GLU A 57 12.87 5.24 10.84
C GLU A 57 13.51 6.62 11.04
N ARG A 58 12.80 7.51 11.70
CA ARG A 58 13.24 8.85 12.03
C ARG A 58 13.14 9.09 13.53
N ALA A 59 14.22 9.51 14.12
CA ALA A 59 14.28 9.78 15.56
C ALA A 59 13.34 10.92 16.03
N LYS A 60 12.99 11.83 15.11
CA LYS A 60 12.09 12.97 15.37
C LYS A 60 11.41 13.44 14.09
N PRO A 61 10.29 14.17 14.15
CA PRO A 61 9.71 14.85 13.01
C PRO A 61 10.72 15.76 12.32
N THR A 62 10.81 15.68 11.00
CA THR A 62 11.72 16.49 10.18
C THR A 62 11.10 16.74 8.81
N ALA A 63 11.38 17.90 8.23
CA ALA A 63 11.05 18.21 6.85
C ALA A 63 12.05 17.61 5.85
N GLU A 64 13.21 17.18 6.32
CA GLU A 64 14.23 16.56 5.49
C GLU A 64 13.86 15.09 5.23
N ARG A 65 13.97 14.66 3.99
CA ARG A 65 13.85 13.26 3.61
C ARG A 65 15.19 12.57 3.77
N SER A 66 15.17 11.39 4.40
CA SER A 66 16.33 10.49 4.32
C SER A 66 16.57 10.11 2.85
N PRO A 67 17.82 10.06 2.40
CA PRO A 67 18.11 9.56 1.07
C PRO A 67 17.63 8.10 0.95
N PRO A 68 17.08 7.69 -0.21
CA PRO A 68 16.69 6.31 -0.42
C PRO A 68 17.87 5.37 -0.21
N ILE A 69 17.61 4.20 0.36
CA ILE A 69 18.62 3.14 0.43
C ILE A 69 18.89 2.68 -1.00
N ALA A 70 20.11 2.89 -1.46
CA ALA A 70 20.50 2.58 -2.83
C ALA A 70 20.62 1.06 -3.05
N TYR A 71 20.30 0.62 -4.26
CA TYR A 71 20.76 -0.68 -4.72
C TYR A 71 22.31 -0.64 -4.85
N PRO A 72 23.02 -1.59 -4.26
CA PRO A 72 24.47 -1.65 -4.39
C PRO A 72 24.95 -2.09 -5.80
N THR A 73 24.03 -2.54 -6.63
CA THR A 73 24.24 -2.92 -8.03
C THR A 73 23.08 -2.44 -8.89
N GLN A 74 23.28 -2.34 -10.20
CA GLN A 74 22.19 -2.05 -11.15
C GLN A 74 21.32 -3.29 -11.44
N ASP A 75 21.82 -4.48 -11.14
CA ASP A 75 21.11 -5.76 -11.29
C ASP A 75 20.44 -6.15 -9.96
N GLY A 76 19.15 -5.79 -9.83
CA GLY A 76 18.36 -6.15 -8.64
C GLY A 76 18.17 -7.65 -8.48
N TYR A 77 18.08 -8.40 -9.58
CA TYR A 77 17.98 -9.86 -9.51
C TYR A 77 19.24 -10.47 -8.86
N GLN A 78 20.42 -10.05 -9.32
CA GLN A 78 21.68 -10.52 -8.76
C GLN A 78 21.83 -10.13 -7.28
N LEU A 79 21.39 -8.93 -6.89
CA LEU A 79 21.39 -8.50 -5.50
C LEU A 79 20.65 -9.49 -4.58
N PHE A 80 19.43 -9.86 -4.99
CA PHE A 80 18.59 -10.75 -4.16
C PHE A 80 19.06 -12.21 -4.23
N LEU A 81 19.63 -12.62 -5.35
CA LEU A 81 20.25 -13.95 -5.48
C LEU A 81 21.43 -14.08 -4.53
N ASP A 82 22.32 -13.07 -4.49
CA ASP A 82 23.50 -13.05 -3.64
C ASP A 82 23.15 -12.97 -2.14
N ALA A 83 22.07 -12.29 -1.81
CA ALA A 83 21.57 -12.22 -0.43
C ALA A 83 21.04 -13.56 0.08
N VAL A 84 20.58 -14.45 -0.79
CA VAL A 84 20.06 -15.80 -0.48
C VAL A 84 18.75 -15.80 0.31
N SER A 85 18.54 -14.86 1.21
CA SER A 85 17.32 -14.76 2.05
C SER A 85 16.91 -13.33 2.35
N ASN A 86 15.63 -13.14 2.65
CA ASN A 86 15.10 -11.84 3.05
C ASN A 86 15.71 -11.30 4.36
N ASP A 87 16.08 -12.18 5.29
CA ASP A 87 16.81 -11.80 6.50
C ASP A 87 18.19 -11.22 6.18
N ASN A 88 18.87 -11.78 5.21
CA ASN A 88 20.15 -11.25 4.76
C ASN A 88 19.99 -9.91 4.05
N VAL A 89 18.90 -9.71 3.29
CA VAL A 89 18.58 -8.41 2.70
C VAL A 89 18.47 -7.35 3.79
N SER A 90 17.74 -7.64 4.88
CA SER A 90 17.63 -6.74 6.02
C SER A 90 19.00 -6.42 6.63
N LYS A 91 19.77 -7.45 6.99
CA LYS A 91 21.05 -7.30 7.67
C LYS A 91 22.13 -6.60 6.84
N GLN A 92 22.21 -6.92 5.56
CA GLN A 92 23.30 -6.46 4.70
C GLN A 92 23.01 -5.10 4.05
N HIS A 93 21.74 -4.86 3.67
CA HIS A 93 21.36 -3.73 2.83
C HIS A 93 20.50 -2.70 3.55
N LEU A 94 19.46 -3.13 4.30
CA LEU A 94 18.60 -2.20 5.02
C LEU A 94 19.18 -1.77 6.38
N LYS A 95 20.03 -2.58 7.00
CA LYS A 95 20.85 -2.26 8.19
C LYS A 95 20.02 -1.68 9.35
N ALA A 96 18.88 -2.29 9.64
CA ALA A 96 17.92 -1.86 10.66
C ALA A 96 17.31 -0.45 10.43
N ALA A 97 17.54 0.17 9.29
CA ALA A 97 16.92 1.45 8.97
C ALA A 97 15.41 1.34 8.66
N VAL A 98 14.93 0.12 8.42
CA VAL A 98 13.55 -0.18 8.06
C VAL A 98 13.01 -1.33 8.93
N PRO A 99 12.66 -1.07 10.20
CA PRO A 99 12.16 -2.12 11.12
C PRO A 99 10.93 -2.85 10.58
N PHE A 100 10.08 -2.17 9.83
CA PHE A 100 8.87 -2.76 9.24
C PHE A 100 9.17 -3.93 8.28
N TRP A 101 10.34 -3.97 7.66
CA TRP A 101 10.77 -5.13 6.88
C TRP A 101 10.81 -6.41 7.71
N ASP A 102 11.45 -6.34 8.88
CA ASP A 102 11.59 -7.51 9.76
C ASP A 102 10.22 -7.92 10.34
N GLU A 103 9.35 -6.95 10.63
CA GLU A 103 7.96 -7.22 11.04
C GLU A 103 7.20 -7.98 9.93
N MET A 104 7.29 -7.54 8.67
CA MET A 104 6.64 -8.25 7.56
C MET A 104 7.17 -9.67 7.39
N MET A 105 8.47 -9.88 7.54
CA MET A 105 9.07 -11.21 7.42
C MET A 105 8.62 -12.16 8.53
N ALA A 106 8.30 -11.63 9.71
CA ALA A 106 7.72 -12.40 10.81
C ALA A 106 6.26 -12.79 10.55
N HIS A 107 5.57 -12.15 9.61
CA HIS A 107 4.16 -12.35 9.29
C HIS A 107 3.93 -12.73 7.81
N PRO A 108 4.41 -13.90 7.35
CA PRO A 108 4.32 -14.30 5.94
C PRO A 108 2.90 -14.66 5.49
N ASN A 109 1.99 -14.90 6.43
CA ASN A 109 0.59 -15.19 6.18
C ASN A 109 -0.29 -14.00 6.55
N ARG A 110 -1.49 -13.92 5.94
CA ARG A 110 -2.48 -12.89 6.28
C ARG A 110 -3.10 -13.14 7.66
N ASP A 111 -2.31 -12.96 8.69
CA ASP A 111 -2.69 -13.05 10.09
C ASP A 111 -3.25 -11.72 10.65
N GLU A 112 -3.38 -11.63 11.97
CA GLU A 112 -3.89 -10.44 12.66
C GLU A 112 -3.04 -9.18 12.42
N PHE A 113 -1.74 -9.33 12.17
CA PHE A 113 -0.85 -8.22 11.85
C PHE A 113 -1.31 -7.47 10.59
N TRP A 114 -1.64 -8.21 9.52
CA TRP A 114 -2.16 -7.65 8.27
C TRP A 114 -3.63 -7.24 8.37
N GLN A 115 -4.46 -8.06 9.02
CA GLN A 115 -5.89 -7.80 9.15
C GLN A 115 -6.17 -6.47 9.86
N LYS A 116 -5.40 -6.11 10.87
CA LYS A 116 -5.52 -4.82 11.57
C LYS A 116 -5.17 -3.61 10.69
N ARG A 117 -4.45 -3.82 9.61
CA ARG A 117 -4.04 -2.78 8.66
C ARG A 117 -4.93 -2.70 7.42
N ALA A 118 -5.82 -3.66 7.22
CA ALA A 118 -6.76 -3.67 6.10
C ALA A 118 -7.90 -2.67 6.35
N ILE A 119 -8.15 -1.79 5.37
CA ILE A 119 -9.20 -0.76 5.52
C ILE A 119 -10.58 -1.25 5.08
N LEU A 120 -10.64 -2.25 4.20
CA LEU A 120 -11.87 -2.69 3.54
C LEU A 120 -13.04 -2.96 4.50
N PRO A 121 -12.87 -3.67 5.65
CA PRO A 121 -13.96 -3.91 6.59
C PRO A 121 -14.48 -2.66 7.30
N HIS A 122 -13.72 -1.58 7.23
CA HIS A 122 -13.99 -0.32 7.94
C HIS A 122 -14.62 0.75 7.06
N LEU A 123 -14.79 0.52 5.75
CA LEU A 123 -15.40 1.45 4.80
C LEU A 123 -16.93 1.54 5.02
N LYS A 124 -17.31 1.89 6.23
CA LYS A 124 -18.70 2.12 6.68
C LYS A 124 -18.93 3.59 6.97
N LYS A 125 -20.17 4.06 6.94
CA LYS A 125 -20.53 5.47 7.17
C LYS A 125 -19.80 6.41 6.19
N VAL A 126 -19.66 5.99 4.95
CA VAL A 126 -19.16 6.83 3.87
C VAL A 126 -20.30 7.72 3.40
N ALA A 127 -20.17 9.03 3.56
CA ALA A 127 -21.18 10.01 3.16
C ALA A 127 -20.84 10.79 1.88
N PRO A 128 -19.55 11.16 1.64
CA PRO A 128 -19.18 11.87 0.42
C PRO A 128 -19.40 11.02 -0.84
N ALA A 129 -19.61 11.67 -1.98
CA ALA A 129 -19.55 11.00 -3.27
C ALA A 129 -18.13 10.45 -3.51
N VAL A 130 -18.02 9.24 -4.04
CA VAL A 130 -16.73 8.57 -4.22
C VAL A 130 -16.50 8.25 -5.69
N MET A 131 -15.29 8.53 -6.18
CA MET A 131 -14.83 8.08 -7.49
C MET A 131 -13.52 7.32 -7.33
N VAL A 132 -13.60 5.98 -7.31
CA VAL A 132 -12.42 5.13 -7.30
C VAL A 132 -11.84 5.06 -8.71
N VAL A 133 -10.56 5.38 -8.86
CA VAL A 133 -9.88 5.36 -10.16
C VAL A 133 -8.73 4.36 -10.11
N THR A 134 -8.57 3.54 -11.15
CA THR A 134 -7.44 2.61 -11.28
C THR A 134 -7.10 2.30 -12.73
N GLY A 135 -5.96 1.66 -12.97
CA GLY A 135 -5.52 1.22 -14.28
C GLY A 135 -5.52 -0.30 -14.41
N TRP A 136 -5.91 -0.81 -15.59
CA TRP A 136 -5.83 -2.26 -15.88
C TRP A 136 -4.40 -2.83 -15.81
N TYR A 137 -3.39 -1.98 -15.98
CA TYR A 137 -1.97 -2.33 -15.94
C TYR A 137 -1.29 -1.93 -14.63
N ASP A 138 -2.08 -1.64 -13.59
CA ASP A 138 -1.55 -1.40 -12.25
C ASP A 138 -1.00 -2.71 -11.66
N ALA A 139 0.32 -2.75 -11.46
CA ALA A 139 1.02 -3.90 -10.91
C ALA A 139 1.06 -3.92 -9.39
N GLU A 140 0.56 -2.86 -8.72
CA GLU A 140 0.62 -2.70 -7.27
C GLU A 140 -0.77 -2.83 -6.64
N ASP A 141 -1.67 -1.87 -6.90
CA ASP A 141 -2.91 -1.67 -6.15
C ASP A 141 -4.19 -1.99 -6.94
N LEU A 142 -4.12 -2.90 -7.91
CA LEU A 142 -5.30 -3.30 -8.67
C LEU A 142 -6.35 -3.96 -7.79
N TYR A 143 -5.94 -4.86 -6.89
CA TYR A 143 -6.83 -5.55 -5.96
C TYR A 143 -7.52 -4.55 -5.03
N GLY A 144 -6.77 -3.68 -4.37
CA GLY A 144 -7.27 -2.68 -3.42
C GLY A 144 -8.29 -1.74 -4.03
N SER A 145 -8.05 -1.32 -5.27
CA SER A 145 -8.95 -0.44 -6.01
C SER A 145 -10.34 -1.06 -6.22
N PHE A 146 -10.37 -2.28 -6.77
CA PHE A 146 -11.65 -2.98 -6.98
C PHE A 146 -12.33 -3.34 -5.67
N LYS A 147 -11.57 -3.78 -4.66
CA LYS A 147 -12.13 -4.13 -3.36
C LYS A 147 -12.63 -2.93 -2.58
N THR A 148 -11.99 -1.78 -2.72
CA THR A 148 -12.47 -0.51 -2.14
C THR A 148 -13.82 -0.13 -2.74
N TYR A 149 -13.94 -0.16 -4.07
CA TYR A 149 -15.23 0.08 -4.74
C TYR A 149 -16.31 -0.88 -4.25
N GLN A 150 -16.03 -2.19 -4.27
CA GLN A 150 -16.98 -3.22 -3.84
C GLN A 150 -17.42 -3.05 -2.37
N ALA A 151 -16.46 -2.81 -1.47
CA ALA A 151 -16.77 -2.63 -0.05
C ALA A 151 -17.65 -1.39 0.20
N ILE A 152 -17.43 -0.30 -0.53
CA ILE A 152 -18.29 0.89 -0.42
C ILE A 152 -19.71 0.57 -0.88
N GLU A 153 -19.90 -0.10 -2.03
CA GLU A 153 -21.21 -0.54 -2.53
C GLU A 153 -21.96 -1.41 -1.51
N GLU A 154 -21.24 -2.39 -0.94
CA GLU A 154 -21.85 -3.36 -0.01
C GLU A 154 -22.22 -2.73 1.34
N LEU A 155 -21.37 -1.84 1.84
CA LEU A 155 -21.47 -1.31 3.20
C LEU A 155 -22.24 0.03 3.29
N ASN A 156 -22.48 0.70 2.15
CA ASN A 156 -23.11 2.04 2.07
C ASN A 156 -24.07 2.13 0.87
N PRO A 157 -25.23 1.48 0.90
CA PRO A 157 -26.09 1.27 -0.29
C PRO A 157 -26.67 2.55 -0.93
N ASN A 158 -26.52 3.71 -0.31
CA ASN A 158 -27.06 4.98 -0.80
C ASN A 158 -25.99 5.98 -1.21
N VAL A 159 -24.71 5.58 -1.20
CA VAL A 159 -23.60 6.45 -1.59
C VAL A 159 -23.46 6.51 -3.11
N ASN A 160 -23.24 7.71 -3.63
CA ASN A 160 -22.82 7.85 -5.02
C ASN A 160 -21.38 7.39 -5.17
N ASN A 161 -21.20 6.18 -5.67
CA ASN A 161 -19.89 5.54 -5.80
C ASN A 161 -19.66 5.10 -7.25
N VAL A 162 -18.57 5.54 -7.84
CA VAL A 162 -18.22 5.30 -9.25
C VAL A 162 -16.85 4.67 -9.33
N LEU A 163 -16.71 3.64 -10.17
CA LEU A 163 -15.43 3.04 -10.53
C LEU A 163 -15.03 3.47 -11.94
N VAL A 164 -13.83 4.03 -12.07
CA VAL A 164 -13.23 4.39 -13.36
C VAL A 164 -11.97 3.55 -13.57
N VAL A 165 -11.95 2.77 -14.64
CA VAL A 165 -10.81 1.92 -14.99
C VAL A 165 -10.36 2.20 -16.41
N GLY A 166 -9.09 2.50 -16.58
CA GLY A 166 -8.53 2.81 -17.90
C GLY A 166 -7.24 2.04 -18.20
N PRO A 167 -6.64 2.26 -19.38
CA PRO A 167 -5.41 1.56 -19.79
C PRO A 167 -4.17 2.21 -19.18
N TRP A 168 -4.20 2.43 -17.88
CA TRP A 168 -3.11 3.07 -17.13
C TRP A 168 -2.35 2.02 -16.32
N HIS A 169 -1.10 2.34 -16.02
CA HIS A 169 -0.29 1.68 -14.98
C HIS A 169 -0.41 2.46 -13.66
N HIS A 170 0.35 2.06 -12.63
CA HIS A 170 0.35 2.73 -11.35
C HIS A 170 0.90 4.17 -11.45
N GLY A 171 0.13 5.16 -11.15
CA GLY A 171 0.49 6.59 -11.16
C GLY A 171 0.14 7.32 -12.44
#